data_c089e76fbc8238e9d9ea9c1b76b9a3c2
#
_entry.id   c089e76fbc8238e9d9ea9c1b76b9a3c2
#
_cell.length_a   1.000
_cell.length_b   1.000
_cell.length_c   1.000
_cell.angle_alpha   90.00
_cell.angle_beta   90.00
_cell.angle_gamma   90.00
#
_symmetry.space_group_name_H-M   'P 1'
#
loop_
_entity.id
_entity.type
_entity.pdbx_description
1 polymer ?
#
loop_
_entity_poly.entity_id
_entity_poly.type
_entity_poly.pdbx_seq_one_letter_code
_entity_poly.pdbx_strand_id
1 'polypeptide(L)'
;ELRLGDGLSVLSAGEVGTIVLAGVSAQTTWEIIEQAPWVMQPGGPRLVLVPATRHSELRRWLWAHGFALAADRPVQAAGRWYAVMAAEYTGERKEASFTECLFGRTDEWPEGAGYAAWQKAKLPRFRLGVPDGTALAEEIDALLESSPSQAASRPALSKGEPLA
;
A
#
# COMPACT_ATOMS: atom_id res chain seq x y z
N GLU A 1 -5.76 -13.41 24.53
CA GLU A 1 -4.68 -13.00 25.43
C GLU A 1 -4.33 -11.53 25.20
N LEU A 2 -4.18 -10.73 26.24
CA LEU A 2 -3.68 -9.36 26.17
C LEU A 2 -2.23 -9.34 26.66
N ARG A 3 -1.36 -8.66 25.90
CA ARG A 3 0.04 -8.46 26.24
C ARG A 3 0.37 -6.97 26.18
N LEU A 4 0.98 -6.47 27.22
CA LEU A 4 1.48 -5.10 27.27
C LEU A 4 2.92 -5.06 26.74
N GLY A 5 3.16 -4.25 25.71
CA GLY A 5 4.49 -4.08 25.13
C GLY A 5 4.48 -3.09 23.97
N ASP A 6 5.64 -2.86 23.38
CA ASP A 6 5.81 -1.96 22.24
C ASP A 6 5.74 -2.76 20.94
N GLY A 7 4.75 -2.43 20.10
CA GLY A 7 4.57 -3.04 18.78
C GLY A 7 4.53 -4.57 18.82
N LEU A 8 5.43 -5.20 18.10
CA LEU A 8 5.54 -6.66 17.98
C LEU A 8 6.54 -7.28 18.96
N SER A 9 7.13 -6.50 19.89
CA SER A 9 8.12 -6.98 20.85
C SER A 9 7.60 -8.07 21.81
N VAL A 10 6.29 -8.18 21.95
CA VAL A 10 5.61 -9.17 22.79
C VAL A 10 5.29 -10.48 22.10
N LEU A 11 5.65 -10.61 20.82
CA LEU A 11 5.43 -11.81 20.01
C LEU A 11 6.77 -12.44 19.60
N SER A 12 6.73 -13.74 19.41
CA SER A 12 7.86 -14.52 18.89
C SER A 12 7.60 -15.02 17.47
N ALA A 13 8.67 -15.32 16.74
CA ALA A 13 8.58 -15.93 15.42
C ALA A 13 7.74 -17.22 15.44
N GLY A 14 6.81 -17.37 14.50
CA GLY A 14 5.95 -18.54 14.37
C GLY A 14 4.78 -18.60 15.37
N GLU A 15 4.65 -17.63 16.27
CA GLU A 15 3.56 -17.61 17.26
C GLU A 15 2.21 -17.24 16.62
N VAL A 16 2.22 -16.41 15.58
CA VAL A 16 1.01 -15.95 14.87
C VAL A 16 1.16 -16.10 13.37
N GLY A 17 0.09 -16.48 12.69
CA GLY A 17 0.05 -16.56 11.22
C GLY A 17 -0.37 -15.25 10.53
N THR A 18 -0.99 -14.34 11.28
CA THR A 18 -1.45 -13.05 10.73
C THR A 18 -1.26 -11.95 11.76
N ILE A 19 -0.77 -10.80 11.31
CA ILE A 19 -0.62 -9.57 12.10
C ILE A 19 -1.49 -8.49 11.49
N VAL A 20 -2.29 -7.81 12.32
CA VAL A 20 -3.11 -6.67 11.90
C VAL A 20 -2.55 -5.39 12.52
N LEU A 21 -2.13 -4.43 11.69
CA LEU A 21 -1.72 -3.10 12.11
C LEU A 21 -2.68 -2.07 11.50
N ALA A 22 -3.51 -1.46 12.32
CA ALA A 22 -4.56 -0.55 11.88
C ALA A 22 -4.60 0.74 12.72
N GLY A 23 -4.92 1.87 12.07
CA GLY A 23 -5.14 3.16 12.75
C GLY A 23 -3.87 3.93 13.10
N VAL A 24 -2.69 3.41 12.82
CA VAL A 24 -1.40 4.11 12.97
C VAL A 24 -0.92 4.69 11.63
N SER A 25 0.05 5.60 11.65
CA SER A 25 0.62 6.16 10.42
C SER A 25 1.38 5.10 9.62
N ALA A 26 1.60 5.33 8.32
CA ALA A 26 2.47 4.47 7.52
C ALA A 26 3.86 4.33 8.15
N GLN A 27 4.42 5.44 8.64
CA GLN A 27 5.73 5.47 9.29
C GLN A 27 5.75 4.57 10.53
N THR A 28 4.80 4.73 11.43
CA THR A 28 4.69 3.87 12.62
C THR A 28 4.51 2.41 12.24
N THR A 29 3.76 2.13 11.15
CA THR A 29 3.55 0.77 10.66
C THR A 29 4.88 0.11 10.29
N TRP A 30 5.71 0.76 9.46
CA TRP A 30 6.98 0.14 9.07
C TRP A 30 8.00 0.11 10.20
N GLU A 31 8.04 1.11 11.10
CA GLU A 31 8.89 1.09 12.29
C GLU A 31 8.58 -0.12 13.18
N ILE A 32 7.30 -0.46 13.38
CA ILE A 32 6.88 -1.66 14.10
C ILE A 32 7.36 -2.94 13.40
N ILE A 33 7.29 -3.00 12.08
CA ILE A 33 7.74 -4.17 11.30
C ILE A 33 9.26 -4.31 11.35
N GLU A 34 10.03 -3.21 11.23
CA GLU A 34 11.50 -3.20 11.28
C GLU A 34 12.04 -3.68 12.63
N GLN A 35 11.33 -3.39 13.72
CA GLN A 35 11.67 -3.87 15.05
C GLN A 35 11.46 -5.38 15.26
N ALA A 36 10.78 -6.04 14.31
CA ALA A 36 10.49 -7.47 14.32
C ALA A 36 11.05 -8.18 13.06
N PRO A 37 12.37 -8.37 12.93
CA PRO A 37 13.00 -8.93 11.72
C PRO A 37 12.46 -10.29 11.31
N TRP A 38 11.88 -11.04 12.23
CA TRP A 38 11.25 -12.33 11.95
C TRP A 38 9.99 -12.23 11.08
N VAL A 39 9.40 -11.04 10.96
CA VAL A 39 8.28 -10.77 10.04
C VAL A 39 8.77 -10.73 8.59
N MET A 40 10.01 -10.28 8.37
CA MET A 40 10.64 -10.14 7.05
C MET A 40 11.46 -11.38 6.69
N GLN A 41 10.84 -12.56 6.81
CA GLN A 41 11.47 -13.83 6.46
C GLN A 41 10.49 -14.70 5.65
N PRO A 42 10.99 -15.57 4.76
CA PRO A 42 10.16 -16.54 4.06
C PRO A 42 9.34 -17.39 5.05
N GLY A 43 8.02 -17.49 4.81
CA GLY A 43 7.11 -18.16 5.74
C GLY A 43 6.72 -17.34 6.97
N GLY A 44 7.10 -16.06 7.02
CA GLY A 44 6.64 -15.12 8.04
C GLY A 44 5.11 -14.91 8.01
N PRO A 45 4.56 -14.18 8.99
CA PRO A 45 3.12 -13.95 9.08
C PRO A 45 2.62 -13.08 7.92
N ARG A 46 1.37 -13.29 7.52
CA ARG A 46 0.65 -12.34 6.67
C ARG A 46 0.39 -11.04 7.42
N LEU A 47 0.60 -9.92 6.76
CA LEU A 47 0.29 -8.61 7.30
C LEU A 47 -1.03 -8.10 6.72
N VAL A 48 -1.91 -7.58 7.58
CA VAL A 48 -3.10 -6.82 7.20
C VAL A 48 -2.91 -5.41 7.73
N LEU A 49 -2.71 -4.46 6.82
CA LEU A 49 -2.29 -3.10 7.15
C LEU A 49 -3.36 -2.10 6.76
N VAL A 50 -3.77 -1.26 7.70
CA VAL A 50 -4.74 -0.19 7.47
C VAL A 50 -4.14 1.14 7.97
N PRO A 51 -3.20 1.73 7.22
CA PRO A 51 -2.55 2.97 7.63
C PRO A 51 -3.55 4.12 7.66
N ALA A 52 -3.49 4.95 8.69
CA ALA A 52 -4.33 6.13 8.82
C ALA A 52 -3.97 7.23 7.81
N THR A 53 -2.71 7.27 7.36
CA THR A 53 -2.15 8.28 6.45
C THR A 53 -1.05 7.69 5.58
N ARG A 54 -0.67 8.41 4.50
CA ARG A 54 0.50 8.13 3.65
C ARG A 54 0.49 6.74 3.01
N HIS A 55 -0.65 6.34 2.46
CA HIS A 55 -0.83 5.00 1.85
C HIS A 55 0.23 4.71 0.77
N SER A 56 0.59 5.69 -0.06
CA SER A 56 1.60 5.55 -1.12
C SER A 56 3.00 5.29 -0.58
N GLU A 57 3.36 5.92 0.54
CA GLU A 57 4.67 5.72 1.18
C GLU A 57 4.78 4.31 1.75
N LEU A 58 3.68 3.78 2.36
CA LEU A 58 3.68 2.41 2.85
C LEU A 58 3.81 1.38 1.72
N ARG A 59 3.12 1.57 0.58
CA ARG A 59 3.28 0.70 -0.59
C ARG A 59 4.72 0.68 -1.09
N ARG A 60 5.32 1.87 -1.23
CA ARG A 60 6.73 2.00 -1.64
C ARG A 60 7.65 1.25 -0.69
N TRP A 61 7.47 1.45 0.61
CA TRP A 61 8.27 0.79 1.62
C TRP A 61 8.13 -0.74 1.55
N LEU A 62 6.91 -1.26 1.49
CA LEU A 62 6.64 -2.69 1.39
C LEU A 62 7.34 -3.32 0.20
N TRP A 63 7.18 -2.75 -1.01
CA TRP A 63 7.82 -3.27 -2.21
C TRP A 63 9.36 -3.18 -2.16
N ALA A 64 9.89 -2.08 -1.65
CA ALA A 64 11.34 -1.91 -1.51
C ALA A 64 11.96 -2.89 -0.50
N HIS A 65 11.15 -3.36 0.48
CA HIS A 65 11.61 -4.29 1.52
C HIS A 65 11.21 -5.75 1.28
N GLY A 66 10.76 -6.10 0.07
CA GLY A 66 10.54 -7.49 -0.33
C GLY A 66 9.18 -8.05 0.06
N PHE A 67 8.18 -7.19 0.28
CA PHE A 67 6.80 -7.62 0.45
C PHE A 67 6.03 -7.57 -0.87
N ALA A 68 5.27 -8.62 -1.15
CA ALA A 68 4.24 -8.62 -2.19
C ALA A 68 2.89 -8.23 -1.60
N LEU A 69 2.13 -7.39 -2.31
CA LEU A 69 0.75 -7.07 -1.95
C LEU A 69 -0.18 -8.13 -2.55
N ALA A 70 -0.71 -9.01 -1.70
CA ALA A 70 -1.73 -10.00 -2.09
C ALA A 70 -3.08 -9.32 -2.34
N ALA A 71 -3.39 -8.24 -1.60
CA ALA A 71 -4.55 -7.40 -1.83
C ALA A 71 -4.23 -5.93 -1.44
N ASP A 72 -4.93 -4.99 -2.10
CA ASP A 72 -4.83 -3.56 -1.82
C ASP A 72 -6.20 -2.93 -2.10
N ARG A 73 -7.09 -3.02 -1.13
CA ARG A 73 -8.48 -2.63 -1.28
C ARG A 73 -8.73 -1.21 -0.77
N PRO A 74 -9.25 -0.30 -1.61
CA PRO A 74 -9.74 0.99 -1.14
C PRO A 74 -11.07 0.82 -0.42
N VAL A 75 -11.23 1.51 0.68
CA VAL A 75 -12.48 1.51 1.47
C VAL A 75 -12.81 2.95 1.85
N GLN A 76 -14.07 3.34 1.65
CA GLN A 76 -14.57 4.61 2.15
C GLN A 76 -15.43 4.39 3.40
N ALA A 77 -15.06 5.04 4.50
CA ALA A 77 -15.79 4.99 5.75
C ALA A 77 -15.80 6.38 6.43
N ALA A 78 -16.95 6.80 6.94
CA ALA A 78 -17.13 8.09 7.60
C ALA A 78 -16.53 9.28 6.79
N GLY A 79 -16.73 9.29 5.47
CA GLY A 79 -16.24 10.34 4.57
C GLY A 79 -14.74 10.34 4.33
N ARG A 80 -14.01 9.33 4.79
CA ARG A 80 -12.56 9.18 4.60
C ARG A 80 -12.23 7.95 3.75
N TRP A 81 -11.15 8.04 3.00
CA TRP A 81 -10.59 6.91 2.27
C TRP A 81 -9.49 6.23 3.06
N TYR A 82 -9.53 4.92 3.05
CA TYR A 82 -8.52 4.02 3.60
C TYR A 82 -8.03 3.09 2.49
N ALA A 83 -6.83 2.54 2.67
CA ALA A 83 -6.33 1.41 1.89
C ALA A 83 -6.10 0.24 2.84
N VAL A 84 -6.77 -0.87 2.59
CA VAL A 84 -6.59 -2.12 3.33
C VAL A 84 -5.66 -2.99 2.51
N MET A 85 -4.43 -3.17 2.99
CA MET A 85 -3.37 -3.89 2.30
C MET A 85 -3.15 -5.25 2.97
N ALA A 86 -3.16 -6.33 2.19
CA ALA A 86 -2.66 -7.63 2.64
C ALA A 86 -1.28 -7.85 2.02
N ALA A 87 -0.26 -8.03 2.85
CA ALA A 87 1.12 -8.16 2.40
C ALA A 87 1.74 -9.46 2.93
N GLU A 88 2.60 -10.07 2.12
CA GLU A 88 3.37 -11.25 2.46
C GLU A 88 4.84 -11.02 2.08
N TYR A 89 5.75 -11.48 2.93
CA TYR A 89 7.17 -11.35 2.64
C TYR A 89 7.62 -12.43 1.64
N THR A 90 8.11 -12.00 0.49
CA THR A 90 8.63 -12.88 -0.57
C THR A 90 10.14 -12.76 -0.74
N GLY A 91 10.73 -11.68 -0.21
CA GLY A 91 12.12 -11.32 -0.45
C GLY A 91 12.35 -10.60 -1.80
N GLU A 92 11.38 -10.61 -2.70
CA GLU A 92 11.48 -9.94 -4.00
C GLU A 92 11.26 -8.43 -3.83
N ARG A 93 12.31 -7.65 -4.09
CA ARG A 93 12.27 -6.20 -4.03
C ARG A 93 11.82 -5.61 -5.35
N LYS A 94 10.95 -4.61 -5.30
CA LYS A 94 10.46 -3.88 -6.45
C LYS A 94 10.69 -2.38 -6.26
N GLU A 95 11.31 -1.75 -7.24
CA GLU A 95 11.30 -0.30 -7.38
C GLU A 95 10.03 0.09 -8.15
N ALA A 96 9.10 0.74 -7.45
CA ALA A 96 7.81 1.12 -8.02
C ALA A 96 7.79 2.62 -8.36
N SER A 97 7.15 2.96 -9.48
CA SER A 97 6.92 4.35 -9.87
C SER A 97 6.06 5.10 -8.84
N PHE A 98 6.05 6.42 -8.93
CA PHE A 98 5.16 7.23 -8.10
C PHE A 98 3.69 6.86 -8.33
N THR A 99 3.29 6.68 -9.58
CA THR A 99 1.93 6.28 -9.99
C THR A 99 1.51 4.94 -9.37
N GLU A 100 2.38 3.93 -9.44
CA GLU A 100 2.12 2.63 -8.82
C GLU A 100 1.96 2.76 -7.30
N CYS A 101 2.82 3.55 -6.65
CA CYS A 101 2.70 3.80 -5.21
C CYS A 101 1.43 4.56 -4.85
N LEU A 102 1.03 5.54 -5.68
CA LEU A 102 -0.12 6.40 -5.43
C LEU A 102 -1.43 5.61 -5.46
N PHE A 103 -1.61 4.79 -6.48
CA PHE A 103 -2.86 4.06 -6.72
C PHE A 103 -2.84 2.62 -6.19
N GLY A 104 -1.68 1.98 -6.16
CA GLY A 104 -1.55 0.57 -5.79
C GLY A 104 -2.33 -0.33 -6.76
N ARG A 105 -2.99 -1.34 -6.22
CA ARG A 105 -3.87 -2.29 -6.95
C ARG A 105 -5.34 -1.98 -6.74
N THR A 106 -5.67 -0.72 -6.50
CA THR A 106 -7.04 -0.33 -6.15
C THR A 106 -8.01 -0.39 -7.32
N ASP A 107 -7.52 -0.43 -8.55
CA ASP A 107 -8.28 -0.62 -9.80
C ASP A 107 -8.96 -2.00 -9.91
N GLU A 108 -8.53 -2.98 -9.12
CA GLU A 108 -9.15 -4.30 -9.03
C GLU A 108 -10.48 -4.28 -8.25
N TRP A 109 -10.84 -3.14 -7.64
CA TRP A 109 -11.99 -3.02 -6.74
C TRP A 109 -13.02 -2.00 -7.25
N PRO A 110 -14.31 -2.20 -6.99
CA PRO A 110 -15.37 -1.28 -7.41
C PRO A 110 -15.15 0.16 -6.94
N GLU A 111 -14.56 0.35 -5.75
CA GLU A 111 -14.28 1.65 -5.16
C GLU A 111 -13.02 2.33 -5.73
N GLY A 112 -12.27 1.63 -6.58
CA GLY A 112 -10.96 2.06 -7.09
C GLY A 112 -10.99 3.40 -7.82
N ALA A 113 -11.99 3.63 -8.66
CA ALA A 113 -12.16 4.90 -9.39
C ALA A 113 -12.33 6.10 -8.42
N GLY A 114 -13.14 5.94 -7.38
CA GLY A 114 -13.34 6.96 -6.35
C GLY A 114 -12.08 7.25 -5.55
N TYR A 115 -11.35 6.20 -5.18
CA TYR A 115 -10.06 6.34 -4.51
C TYR A 115 -9.01 7.04 -5.38
N ALA A 116 -8.93 6.67 -6.66
CA ALA A 116 -8.02 7.31 -7.61
C ALA A 116 -8.33 8.80 -7.80
N ALA A 117 -9.61 9.16 -7.93
CA ALA A 117 -10.02 10.55 -8.00
C ALA A 117 -9.65 11.33 -6.73
N TRP A 118 -9.84 10.74 -5.55
CA TRP A 118 -9.45 11.34 -4.28
C TRP A 118 -7.92 11.52 -4.16
N GLN A 119 -7.12 10.58 -4.66
CA GLN A 119 -5.66 10.72 -4.68
C GLN A 119 -5.22 11.82 -5.67
N LYS A 120 -5.80 11.82 -6.88
CA LYS A 120 -5.51 12.85 -7.89
C LYS A 120 -5.84 14.26 -7.40
N ALA A 121 -6.91 14.45 -6.64
CA ALA A 121 -7.29 15.75 -6.09
C ALA A 121 -6.21 16.39 -5.17
N LYS A 122 -5.27 15.60 -4.68
CA LYS A 122 -4.16 16.10 -3.83
C LYS A 122 -2.92 16.49 -4.64
N LEU A 123 -2.81 16.01 -5.89
CA LEU A 123 -1.61 16.20 -6.72
C LEU A 123 -1.25 17.66 -6.97
N PRO A 124 -2.19 18.60 -7.23
CA PRO A 124 -1.82 20.00 -7.44
C PRO A 124 -1.04 20.59 -6.26
N ARG A 125 -1.47 20.29 -5.03
CA ARG A 125 -0.76 20.76 -3.83
C ARG A 125 0.58 20.05 -3.64
N PHE A 126 0.65 18.76 -3.93
CA PHE A 126 1.88 17.98 -3.81
C PHE A 126 2.91 18.47 -4.85
N ARG A 127 2.48 18.75 -6.08
CA ARG A 127 3.33 19.26 -7.19
C ARG A 127 4.08 20.53 -6.83
N LEU A 128 3.49 21.44 -6.02
CA LEU A 128 4.13 22.68 -5.59
C LEU A 128 5.42 22.46 -4.79
N GLY A 129 5.57 21.30 -4.15
CA GLY A 129 6.76 20.94 -3.38
C GLY A 129 7.81 20.15 -4.17
N VAL A 130 7.56 19.88 -5.46
CA VAL A 130 8.45 19.08 -6.31
C VAL A 130 9.20 19.99 -7.28
N PRO A 131 10.56 19.96 -7.32
CA PRO A 131 11.34 20.79 -8.25
C PRO A 131 11.02 20.46 -9.71
N ASP A 132 10.94 21.49 -10.55
CA ASP A 132 10.74 21.35 -11.98
C ASP A 132 11.89 20.58 -12.66
N GLY A 133 11.58 19.91 -13.77
CA GLY A 133 12.57 19.14 -14.55
C GLY A 133 13.00 17.82 -13.88
N THR A 134 12.31 17.39 -12.82
CA THR A 134 12.53 16.07 -12.23
C THR A 134 11.57 15.03 -12.84
N ALA A 135 11.99 13.77 -12.92
CA ALA A 135 11.14 12.67 -13.36
C ALA A 135 9.83 12.58 -12.56
N LEU A 136 9.88 12.90 -11.27
CA LEU A 136 8.69 12.96 -10.42
C LEU A 136 7.74 14.09 -10.84
N ALA A 137 8.26 15.27 -11.17
CA ALA A 137 7.43 16.37 -11.66
C ALA A 137 6.72 16.00 -12.95
N GLU A 138 7.44 15.42 -13.90
CA GLU A 138 6.90 14.97 -15.18
C GLU A 138 5.80 13.90 -14.99
N GLU A 139 6.01 12.94 -14.10
CA GLU A 139 5.02 11.90 -13.79
C GLU A 139 3.75 12.50 -13.17
N ILE A 140 3.89 13.48 -12.26
CA ILE A 140 2.74 14.16 -11.65
C ILE A 140 1.98 15.00 -12.68
N ASP A 141 2.69 15.75 -13.53
CA ASP A 141 2.09 16.59 -14.57
C ASP A 141 1.30 15.74 -15.57
N ALA A 142 1.84 14.59 -15.99
CA ALA A 142 1.13 13.62 -16.82
C ALA A 142 -0.15 13.08 -16.15
N LEU A 143 -0.11 12.83 -14.84
CA LEU A 143 -1.30 12.42 -14.08
C LEU A 143 -2.36 13.51 -13.98
N LEU A 144 -1.95 14.77 -13.88
CA LEU A 144 -2.86 15.92 -13.83
C LEU A 144 -3.54 16.16 -15.19
N GLU A 145 -2.83 15.95 -16.29
CA GLU A 145 -3.36 16.09 -17.65
C GLU A 145 -4.28 14.92 -18.05
N SER A 146 -4.07 13.71 -17.48
CA SER A 146 -4.90 12.55 -17.77
C SER A 146 -6.31 12.73 -17.22
N SER A 147 -7.31 12.82 -18.11
CA SER A 147 -8.73 12.84 -17.73
C SER A 147 -9.13 11.59 -16.94
N PRO A 148 -10.07 11.67 -16.00
CA PRO A 148 -10.47 10.52 -15.16
C PRO A 148 -10.98 9.29 -15.91
N SER A 149 -11.27 9.41 -17.21
CA SER A 149 -11.82 8.33 -18.05
C SER A 149 -10.80 7.30 -18.54
N GLN A 150 -9.49 7.55 -18.49
CA GLN A 150 -8.49 6.64 -19.08
C GLN A 150 -7.83 5.67 -18.10
N ALA A 151 -8.02 5.83 -16.81
CA ALA A 151 -7.45 4.93 -15.80
C ALA A 151 -8.15 3.55 -15.71
N ALA A 152 -9.30 3.38 -16.39
CA ALA A 152 -10.12 2.16 -16.34
C ALA A 152 -9.82 1.12 -17.44
N SER A 153 -8.80 1.34 -18.30
CA SER A 153 -8.53 0.49 -19.47
C SER A 153 -7.19 -0.27 -19.39
N ARG A 154 -6.98 -1.02 -18.29
CA ARG A 154 -6.02 -2.12 -18.33
C ARG A 154 -6.79 -3.43 -18.49
N PRO A 155 -6.36 -4.33 -19.43
CA PRO A 155 -7.04 -5.60 -19.61
C PRO A 155 -6.98 -6.42 -18.32
N ALA A 156 -8.12 -6.94 -17.90
CA ALA A 156 -8.23 -7.86 -16.78
C ALA A 156 -7.32 -9.07 -17.02
N LEU A 157 -6.37 -9.30 -16.12
CA LEU A 157 -5.60 -10.54 -16.08
C LEU A 157 -6.58 -11.69 -15.89
N SER A 158 -6.48 -12.69 -16.76
CA SER A 158 -7.31 -13.89 -16.78
C SER A 158 -7.39 -14.51 -15.39
N LYS A 159 -8.63 -14.76 -14.96
CA LYS A 159 -8.92 -15.53 -13.74
C LYS A 159 -8.20 -16.88 -13.82
N GLY A 160 -7.25 -17.10 -12.91
CA GLY A 160 -6.74 -18.43 -12.63
C GLY A 160 -7.88 -19.31 -12.12
N GLU A 161 -8.00 -20.51 -12.67
CA GLU A 161 -8.96 -21.52 -12.27
C GLU A 161 -8.80 -21.87 -10.77
N PRO A 162 -9.89 -22.18 -10.07
CA PRO A 162 -9.79 -22.65 -8.69
C PRO A 162 -9.17 -24.05 -8.68
N LEU A 163 -8.13 -24.21 -7.88
CA LEU A 163 -7.58 -25.53 -7.55
C LEU A 163 -8.63 -26.32 -6.77
N ALA A 164 -8.96 -27.49 -7.31
CA ALA A 164 -9.77 -28.53 -6.71
C ALA A 164 -9.10 -29.10 -5.46
#